data_6bf42b37b8e2356dcdde786d72d88b0c
#
_entry.id   6bf42b37b8e2356dcdde786d72d88b0c
#
_cell.length_a   1.000
_cell.length_b   1.000
_cell.length_c   1.000
_cell.angle_alpha   90.00
_cell.angle_beta   90.00
_cell.angle_gamma   90.00
#
_symmetry.space_group_name_H-M   'P 1'
#
loop_
_entity.id
_entity.type
_entity.pdbx_description
1 polymer ?
#
loop_
_entity_poly.entity_id
_entity_poly.type
_entity_poly.pdbx_seq_one_letter_code
_entity_poly.pdbx_strand_id
1 'polypeptide(L)'
;EQLVNEGIAAIQSGAFHISTAGQLYFNTTPLGRAVTGTMLVAAMREDGVNIWGDGSTYKGNDIERFYRYGLLANPNLKIYKPWLDVQFITELGGRAEMSAFLQKEGFNYRMSAEKAYSTDSNMLGATHEAKDLESLDSNMKIVEPIMGVAFWRDDVEVKPETVTVEFKEGVPVAINGQKF
;
A
#
# COMPACT_ATOMS: atom_id res chain seq x y z
N GLU A 1 -9.38 11.59 8.32
CA GLU A 1 -9.32 11.44 9.79
C GLU A 1 -9.49 9.97 10.20
N GLN A 2 -10.55 9.29 9.80
CA GLN A 2 -10.80 7.88 10.15
C GLN A 2 -9.66 6.96 9.73
N LEU A 3 -9.12 7.09 8.51
CA LEU A 3 -7.98 6.29 8.04
C LEU A 3 -6.74 6.48 8.92
N VAL A 4 -6.50 7.70 9.42
CA VAL A 4 -5.38 8.00 10.32
C VAL A 4 -5.57 7.29 11.65
N ASN A 5 -6.77 7.35 12.23
CA ASN A 5 -7.08 6.70 13.50
C ASN A 5 -6.92 5.17 13.42
N GLU A 6 -7.43 4.55 12.35
CA GLU A 6 -7.27 3.12 12.11
C GLU A 6 -5.79 2.73 11.87
N GLY A 7 -5.04 3.58 11.17
CA GLY A 7 -3.60 3.39 10.97
C GLY A 7 -2.82 3.47 12.28
N ILE A 8 -3.14 4.41 13.15
CA ILE A 8 -2.55 4.52 14.50
C ILE A 8 -2.89 3.28 15.34
N ALA A 9 -4.14 2.83 15.33
CA ALA A 9 -4.55 1.61 16.03
C ALA A 9 -3.79 0.38 15.52
N ALA A 10 -3.56 0.27 14.22
CA ALA A 10 -2.76 -0.80 13.63
C ALA A 10 -1.30 -0.76 14.10
N ILE A 11 -0.69 0.42 14.23
CA ILE A 11 0.66 0.58 14.80
C ILE A 11 0.67 0.17 16.28
N GLN A 12 -0.30 0.62 17.05
CA GLN A 12 -0.42 0.33 18.48
C GLN A 12 -0.60 -1.17 18.76
N SER A 13 -1.16 -1.93 17.83
CA SER A 13 -1.29 -3.39 17.95
C SER A 13 0.08 -4.11 18.00
N GLY A 14 1.18 -3.42 17.72
CA GLY A 14 2.52 -3.99 17.62
C GLY A 14 2.80 -4.75 16.32
N ALA A 15 1.86 -4.78 15.38
CA ALA A 15 1.99 -5.54 14.14
C ALA A 15 2.85 -4.84 13.07
N PHE A 16 3.31 -3.62 13.33
CA PHE A 16 4.15 -2.88 12.39
C PHE A 16 5.56 -3.47 12.26
N HIS A 17 6.13 -3.89 13.37
CA HIS A 17 7.42 -4.58 13.39
C HIS A 17 7.22 -6.07 13.60
N ILE A 18 7.66 -6.88 12.65
CA ILE A 18 7.69 -8.33 12.81
C ILE A 18 9.11 -8.84 12.66
N SER A 19 9.44 -9.90 13.40
CA SER A 19 10.72 -10.59 13.27
C SER A 19 10.53 -11.84 12.43
N THR A 20 11.27 -11.91 11.32
CA THR A 20 11.27 -13.07 10.43
C THR A 20 12.70 -13.55 10.26
N ALA A 21 12.97 -14.79 10.64
CA ALA A 21 14.31 -15.39 10.57
C ALA A 21 15.41 -14.52 11.23
N GLY A 22 15.07 -13.88 12.35
CA GLY A 22 16.00 -13.00 13.11
C GLY A 22 16.21 -11.61 12.51
N GLN A 23 15.52 -11.28 11.44
CA GLN A 23 15.56 -9.94 10.83
C GLN A 23 14.24 -9.19 11.09
N LEU A 24 14.38 -7.89 11.30
CA LEU A 24 13.24 -7.01 11.47
C LEU A 24 12.62 -6.71 10.10
N TYR A 25 11.31 -6.90 10.00
CA TYR A 25 10.52 -6.53 8.84
C TYR A 25 9.48 -5.49 9.20
N PHE A 26 9.43 -4.41 8.43
CA PHE A 26 8.43 -3.35 8.58
C PHE A 26 7.19 -3.71 7.76
N ASN A 27 6.12 -4.01 8.45
CA ASN A 27 4.89 -4.54 7.88
C ASN A 27 3.99 -3.42 7.28
N THR A 28 4.59 -2.52 6.50
CA THR A 28 3.96 -1.31 5.96
C THR A 28 2.76 -1.62 5.07
N THR A 29 3.00 -2.34 3.98
CA THR A 29 1.96 -2.65 2.99
C THR A 29 0.86 -3.56 3.56
N PRO A 30 1.17 -4.68 4.26
CA PRO A 30 0.12 -5.52 4.83
C PRO A 30 -0.80 -4.80 5.81
N LEU A 31 -0.27 -3.95 6.69
CA LEU A 31 -1.09 -3.16 7.62
C LEU A 31 -1.94 -2.12 6.89
N GLY A 32 -1.39 -1.46 5.89
CA GLY A 32 -2.15 -0.55 5.04
C GLY A 32 -3.32 -1.26 4.36
N ARG A 33 -3.14 -2.51 3.90
CA ARG A 33 -4.22 -3.32 3.31
C ARG A 33 -5.25 -3.76 4.35
N ALA A 34 -4.84 -4.09 5.58
CA ALA A 34 -5.76 -4.39 6.66
C ALA A 34 -6.67 -3.20 6.96
N VAL A 35 -6.10 -2.01 7.15
CA VAL A 35 -6.86 -0.78 7.39
C VAL A 35 -7.81 -0.48 6.23
N THR A 36 -7.31 -0.47 4.99
CA THR A 36 -8.13 -0.18 3.81
C THR A 36 -9.25 -1.20 3.64
N GLY A 37 -8.96 -2.49 3.79
CA GLY A 37 -9.95 -3.57 3.63
C GLY A 37 -11.06 -3.52 4.67
N THR A 38 -10.73 -3.28 5.93
CA THR A 38 -11.74 -3.16 7.00
C THR A 38 -12.61 -1.93 6.84
N MET A 39 -12.03 -0.80 6.45
CA MET A 39 -12.80 0.43 6.18
C MET A 39 -13.71 0.29 4.97
N LEU A 40 -13.24 -0.38 3.90
CA LEU A 40 -14.06 -0.64 2.73
C LEU A 40 -15.27 -1.52 3.10
N VAL A 41 -15.07 -2.57 3.89
CA VAL A 41 -16.16 -3.43 4.36
C VAL A 41 -17.15 -2.65 5.24
N ALA A 42 -16.66 -1.70 6.06
CA ALA A 42 -17.54 -0.84 6.85
C ALA A 42 -18.42 0.04 5.93
N ALA A 43 -17.84 0.71 4.94
CA ALA A 43 -18.56 1.50 3.95
C ALA A 43 -19.58 0.65 3.16
N MET A 44 -19.17 -0.55 2.71
CA MET A 44 -20.08 -1.48 2.02
C MET A 44 -21.29 -1.88 2.87
N ARG A 45 -21.09 -1.99 4.19
CA ARG A 45 -22.18 -2.28 5.13
C ARG A 45 -23.16 -1.10 5.23
N GLU A 46 -22.66 0.13 5.26
CA GLU A 46 -23.46 1.35 5.25
C GLU A 46 -24.28 1.47 3.95
N ASP A 47 -23.67 1.12 2.82
CA ASP A 47 -24.32 1.14 1.50
C ASP A 47 -25.25 -0.07 1.25
N GLY A 48 -25.28 -1.05 2.14
CA GLY A 48 -26.08 -2.26 2.00
C GLY A 48 -25.63 -3.20 0.87
N VAL A 49 -24.35 -3.14 0.49
CA VAL A 49 -23.76 -3.97 -0.56
C VAL A 49 -22.82 -5.03 0.02
N ASN A 50 -22.69 -6.17 -0.63
CA ASN A 50 -21.87 -7.29 -0.16
C ASN A 50 -20.99 -7.91 -1.24
N ILE A 51 -20.88 -7.28 -2.40
CA ILE A 51 -19.99 -7.71 -3.49
C ILE A 51 -18.85 -6.71 -3.61
N TRP A 52 -17.63 -7.20 -3.46
CA TRP A 52 -16.40 -6.42 -3.58
C TRP A 52 -15.63 -6.85 -4.83
N GLY A 53 -15.38 -5.91 -5.74
CA GLY A 53 -14.47 -6.12 -6.86
C GLY A 53 -13.01 -5.87 -6.42
N ASP A 54 -12.16 -6.89 -6.56
CA ASP A 54 -10.73 -6.81 -6.22
C ASP A 54 -9.88 -6.90 -7.48
N GLY A 55 -9.28 -5.76 -7.87
CA GLY A 55 -8.40 -5.64 -9.04
C GLY A 55 -6.97 -6.13 -8.82
N SER A 56 -6.65 -6.72 -7.69
CA SER A 56 -5.31 -7.27 -7.40
C SER A 56 -4.94 -8.40 -8.37
N THR A 57 -3.69 -8.40 -8.84
CA THR A 57 -3.21 -9.43 -9.76
C THR A 57 -3.03 -10.79 -9.06
N TYR A 58 -3.29 -11.89 -9.77
CA TYR A 58 -3.19 -13.24 -9.20
C TYR A 58 -1.76 -13.66 -8.78
N LYS A 59 -0.74 -12.95 -9.26
CA LYS A 59 0.67 -13.17 -8.91
C LYS A 59 1.15 -12.31 -7.74
N GLY A 60 0.35 -11.33 -7.31
CA GLY A 60 0.71 -10.42 -6.23
C GLY A 60 0.22 -10.89 -4.86
N ASN A 61 0.78 -10.30 -3.82
CA ASN A 61 0.37 -10.60 -2.43
C ASN A 61 -1.00 -9.99 -2.07
N ASP A 62 -1.39 -8.91 -2.73
CA ASP A 62 -2.57 -8.12 -2.34
C ASP A 62 -3.88 -8.85 -2.60
N ILE A 63 -3.93 -9.72 -3.61
CA ILE A 63 -5.12 -10.54 -3.90
C ILE A 63 -5.50 -11.43 -2.70
N GLU A 64 -4.51 -11.91 -1.95
CA GLU A 64 -4.71 -12.71 -0.74
C GLU A 64 -4.94 -11.82 0.49
N ARG A 65 -4.23 -10.71 0.59
CA ARG A 65 -4.38 -9.76 1.70
C ARG A 65 -5.79 -9.19 1.76
N PHE A 66 -6.31 -8.67 0.67
CA PHE A 66 -7.67 -8.13 0.60
C PHE A 66 -8.72 -9.21 0.81
N TYR A 67 -8.55 -10.38 0.22
CA TYR A 67 -9.45 -11.50 0.44
C TYR A 67 -9.55 -11.86 1.93
N ARG A 68 -8.41 -12.04 2.60
CA ARG A 68 -8.33 -12.40 4.00
C ARG A 68 -8.94 -11.33 4.90
N TYR A 69 -8.52 -10.09 4.75
CA TYR A 69 -9.02 -9.00 5.61
C TYR A 69 -10.50 -8.70 5.35
N GLY A 70 -10.93 -8.77 4.12
CA GLY A 70 -12.35 -8.62 3.77
C GLY A 70 -13.23 -9.66 4.45
N LEU A 71 -12.86 -10.95 4.37
CA LEU A 71 -13.61 -12.04 4.99
C LEU A 71 -13.53 -12.05 6.51
N LEU A 72 -12.42 -11.61 7.11
CA LEU A 72 -12.33 -11.40 8.57
C LEU A 72 -13.30 -10.31 9.04
N ALA A 73 -13.45 -9.24 8.27
CA ALA A 73 -14.37 -8.15 8.60
C ALA A 73 -15.85 -8.49 8.28
N ASN A 74 -16.11 -9.30 7.26
CA ASN A 74 -17.44 -9.79 6.89
C ASN A 74 -17.35 -11.17 6.23
N PRO A 75 -17.63 -12.26 6.97
CA PRO A 75 -17.57 -13.63 6.42
C PRO A 75 -18.54 -13.91 5.26
N ASN A 76 -19.58 -13.10 5.10
CA ASN A 76 -20.57 -13.24 4.02
C ASN A 76 -20.23 -12.41 2.78
N LEU A 77 -19.06 -11.76 2.76
CA LEU A 77 -18.59 -10.95 1.65
C LEU A 77 -18.38 -11.83 0.41
N LYS A 78 -18.87 -11.38 -0.72
CA LYS A 78 -18.59 -11.98 -2.03
C LYS A 78 -17.49 -11.17 -2.69
N ILE A 79 -16.36 -11.83 -3.01
CA ILE A 79 -15.22 -11.15 -3.63
C ILE A 79 -15.10 -11.62 -5.08
N TYR A 80 -15.29 -10.68 -6.00
CA TYR A 80 -15.05 -10.89 -7.43
C TYR A 80 -13.61 -10.48 -7.76
N LYS A 81 -12.89 -11.41 -8.36
CA LYS A 81 -11.49 -11.23 -8.74
C LYS A 81 -11.36 -11.33 -10.26
N PRO A 82 -11.38 -10.20 -11.01
CA PRO A 82 -11.31 -10.22 -12.47
C PRO A 82 -10.08 -10.94 -13.02
N TRP A 83 -8.94 -10.86 -12.32
CA TRP A 83 -7.71 -11.58 -12.70
C TRP A 83 -7.77 -13.10 -12.52
N LEU A 84 -8.85 -13.66 -11.99
CA LEU A 84 -9.18 -15.10 -11.98
C LEU A 84 -10.34 -15.44 -12.91
N ASP A 85 -10.91 -14.45 -13.58
CA ASP A 85 -11.97 -14.62 -14.56
C ASP A 85 -11.36 -14.80 -15.96
N VAL A 86 -11.57 -15.99 -16.54
CA VAL A 86 -11.00 -16.35 -17.84
C VAL A 86 -11.49 -15.43 -18.96
N GLN A 87 -12.75 -14.98 -18.91
CA GLN A 87 -13.29 -14.07 -19.89
C GLN A 87 -12.61 -12.71 -19.79
N PHE A 88 -12.48 -12.17 -18.59
CA PHE A 88 -11.79 -10.90 -18.35
C PHE A 88 -10.33 -10.95 -18.85
N ILE A 89 -9.61 -12.03 -18.50
CA ILE A 89 -8.20 -12.21 -18.92
C ILE A 89 -8.06 -12.31 -20.45
N THR A 90 -9.02 -12.94 -21.11
CA THR A 90 -9.01 -13.07 -22.58
C THR A 90 -9.20 -11.71 -23.26
N GLU A 91 -10.02 -10.85 -22.70
CA GLU A 91 -10.34 -9.54 -23.26
C GLU A 91 -9.34 -8.44 -22.84
N LEU A 92 -8.90 -8.47 -21.59
CA LEU A 92 -8.14 -7.40 -20.94
C LEU A 92 -6.92 -7.91 -20.18
N GLY A 93 -6.28 -8.99 -20.66
CA GLY A 93 -5.29 -9.79 -19.94
C GLY A 93 -3.93 -9.12 -19.68
N GLY A 94 -3.73 -7.87 -20.11
CA GLY A 94 -2.49 -7.14 -19.90
C GLY A 94 -2.68 -5.64 -19.69
N ARG A 95 -1.61 -4.98 -19.27
CA ARG A 95 -1.64 -3.50 -19.06
C ARG A 95 -1.84 -2.75 -20.38
N ALA A 96 -1.30 -3.28 -21.47
CA ALA A 96 -1.44 -2.68 -22.80
C ALA A 96 -2.89 -2.75 -23.28
N GLU A 97 -3.55 -3.90 -23.14
CA GLU A 97 -4.93 -4.12 -23.50
C GLU A 97 -5.88 -3.26 -22.67
N MET A 98 -5.67 -3.21 -21.35
CA MET A 98 -6.44 -2.33 -20.46
C MET A 98 -6.25 -0.85 -20.81
N SER A 99 -5.03 -0.41 -21.13
CA SER A 99 -4.76 0.97 -21.52
C SER A 99 -5.46 1.32 -22.84
N ALA A 100 -5.41 0.42 -23.83
CA ALA A 100 -6.10 0.59 -25.10
C ALA A 100 -7.64 0.65 -24.92
N PHE A 101 -8.18 -0.22 -24.05
CA PHE A 101 -9.59 -0.21 -23.72
C PHE A 101 -10.02 1.13 -23.11
N LEU A 102 -9.30 1.61 -22.08
CA LEU A 102 -9.60 2.89 -21.44
C LEU A 102 -9.54 4.07 -22.41
N GLN A 103 -8.54 4.10 -23.29
CA GLN A 103 -8.44 5.12 -24.33
C GLN A 103 -9.61 5.07 -25.31
N LYS A 104 -10.01 3.86 -25.74
CA LYS A 104 -11.15 3.65 -26.62
C LYS A 104 -12.46 4.17 -26.00
N GLU A 105 -12.63 3.96 -24.71
CA GLU A 105 -13.80 4.43 -23.95
C GLU A 105 -13.72 5.92 -23.55
N GLY A 106 -12.69 6.63 -24.00
CA GLY A 106 -12.56 8.09 -23.80
C GLY A 106 -12.01 8.50 -22.43
N PHE A 107 -11.48 7.55 -21.65
CA PHE A 107 -10.82 7.86 -20.38
C PHE A 107 -9.41 8.40 -20.61
N ASN A 108 -9.07 9.47 -19.91
CA ASN A 108 -7.74 10.08 -19.96
C ASN A 108 -6.77 9.25 -19.11
N TYR A 109 -6.23 8.18 -19.69
CA TYR A 109 -5.34 7.26 -19.02
C TYR A 109 -3.89 7.49 -19.43
N ARG A 110 -3.05 7.90 -18.47
CA ARG A 110 -1.63 8.13 -18.65
C ARG A 110 -0.84 7.13 -17.78
N MET A 111 -0.73 5.87 -18.19
CA MET A 111 0.36 5.05 -17.67
C MET A 111 1.47 5.00 -18.72
N SER A 112 2.63 5.53 -18.35
CA SER A 112 3.82 5.31 -19.16
C SER A 112 4.30 3.88 -18.94
N ALA A 113 4.66 3.19 -20.05
CA ALA A 113 5.37 1.92 -20.00
C ALA A 113 6.78 2.04 -19.35
N GLU A 114 7.17 3.26 -19.01
CA GLU A 114 8.50 3.67 -18.57
C GLU A 114 8.72 3.66 -17.06
N LYS A 115 7.73 3.29 -16.24
CA LYS A 115 8.00 3.15 -14.80
C LYS A 115 8.94 1.97 -14.55
N ALA A 116 10.17 2.29 -14.19
CA ALA A 116 11.23 1.32 -13.90
C ALA A 116 10.97 0.47 -12.64
N TYR A 117 10.02 0.86 -11.78
CA TYR A 117 9.69 0.15 -10.54
C TYR A 117 8.21 0.34 -10.16
N SER A 118 7.71 -0.51 -9.26
CA SER A 118 6.41 -0.39 -8.63
C SER A 118 6.55 0.30 -7.27
N THR A 119 5.58 1.10 -6.89
CA THR A 119 5.61 1.85 -5.63
C THR A 119 4.31 1.65 -4.87
N ASP A 120 4.43 1.23 -3.61
CA ASP A 120 3.37 1.29 -2.60
C ASP A 120 3.72 2.34 -1.57
N SER A 121 2.78 3.26 -1.31
CA SER A 121 2.96 4.28 -0.28
C SER A 121 1.70 4.49 0.54
N ASN A 122 1.87 4.65 1.83
CA ASN A 122 0.82 4.98 2.79
C ASN A 122 1.42 5.72 3.98
N MET A 123 0.60 6.06 4.98
CA MET A 123 1.05 6.77 6.18
C MET A 123 2.10 6.01 7.02
N LEU A 124 2.30 4.72 6.79
CA LEU A 124 3.27 3.87 7.50
C LEU A 124 4.63 3.79 6.78
N GLY A 125 4.72 4.30 5.55
CA GLY A 125 5.94 4.30 4.77
C GLY A 125 5.71 4.12 3.27
N ALA A 126 6.81 3.97 2.53
CA ALA A 126 6.80 3.69 1.11
C ALA A 126 7.76 2.55 0.78
N THR A 127 7.37 1.70 -0.15
CA THR A 127 8.19 0.63 -0.71
C THR A 127 8.29 0.78 -2.22
N HIS A 128 9.45 0.43 -2.76
CA HIS A 128 9.70 0.43 -4.20
C HIS A 128 10.20 -0.96 -4.58
N GLU A 129 9.64 -1.54 -5.65
CA GLU A 129 9.99 -2.88 -6.11
C GLU A 129 9.81 -3.04 -7.63
N ALA A 130 10.17 -4.18 -8.14
CA ALA A 130 10.01 -4.64 -9.52
C ALA A 130 10.97 -4.02 -10.55
N LYS A 131 10.99 -4.60 -11.73
CA LYS A 131 11.78 -4.18 -12.90
C LYS A 131 13.26 -4.01 -12.57
N ASP A 132 13.78 -2.79 -12.73
CA ASP A 132 15.22 -2.51 -12.56
C ASP A 132 15.70 -2.77 -11.13
N LEU A 133 14.80 -2.66 -10.11
CA LEU A 133 15.14 -2.97 -8.73
C LEU A 133 15.29 -4.47 -8.44
N GLU A 134 14.86 -5.34 -9.35
CA GLU A 134 15.09 -6.79 -9.27
C GLU A 134 16.49 -7.20 -9.75
N SER A 135 17.19 -6.31 -10.46
CA SER A 135 18.55 -6.54 -10.89
C SER A 135 19.53 -6.29 -9.75
N LEU A 136 20.47 -7.22 -9.53
CA LEU A 136 21.52 -7.08 -8.52
C LEU A 136 22.50 -5.94 -8.83
N ASP A 137 22.54 -5.49 -10.09
CA ASP A 137 23.39 -4.38 -10.55
C ASP A 137 22.72 -3.01 -10.37
N SER A 138 21.42 -2.99 -10.08
CA SER A 138 20.68 -1.76 -9.83
C SER A 138 20.84 -1.30 -8.38
N ASN A 139 20.84 0.01 -8.16
CA ASN A 139 20.87 0.57 -6.83
C ASN A 139 19.69 1.54 -6.59
N MET A 140 19.49 1.92 -5.32
CA MET A 140 18.39 2.77 -4.89
C MET A 140 18.39 4.19 -5.49
N LYS A 141 19.48 4.61 -6.13
CA LYS A 141 19.60 5.96 -6.72
C LYS A 141 18.63 6.21 -7.88
N ILE A 142 18.06 5.15 -8.45
CA ILE A 142 17.01 5.26 -9.49
C ILE A 142 15.65 5.66 -8.93
N VAL A 143 15.47 5.61 -7.59
CA VAL A 143 14.21 5.83 -6.91
C VAL A 143 14.12 7.27 -6.42
N GLU A 144 13.03 7.96 -6.76
CA GLU A 144 12.67 9.24 -6.10
C GLU A 144 11.88 8.91 -4.82
N PRO A 145 12.37 9.28 -3.64
CA PRO A 145 11.71 8.96 -2.39
C PRO A 145 10.39 9.73 -2.25
N ILE A 146 9.31 9.01 -1.92
CA ILE A 146 8.02 9.60 -1.59
C ILE A 146 8.01 10.09 -0.14
N MET A 147 8.71 9.34 0.73
CA MET A 147 8.87 9.66 2.16
C MET A 147 10.33 9.51 2.52
N GLY A 148 10.78 10.31 3.51
CA GLY A 148 12.17 10.33 3.94
C GLY A 148 13.04 11.24 3.06
N VAL A 149 14.34 11.00 3.09
CA VAL A 149 15.35 11.85 2.47
C VAL A 149 16.23 11.03 1.54
N ALA A 150 16.46 11.53 0.34
CA ALA A 150 17.42 10.95 -0.61
C ALA A 150 18.86 11.27 -0.18
N PHE A 151 19.32 10.66 0.90
CA PHE A 151 20.62 10.96 1.55
C PHE A 151 21.84 10.73 0.65
N TRP A 152 21.65 10.04 -0.46
CA TRP A 152 22.72 9.78 -1.45
C TRP A 152 22.87 10.88 -2.50
N ARG A 153 22.04 11.92 -2.47
CA ARG A 153 22.11 13.05 -3.42
C ARG A 153 23.11 14.10 -2.91
N ASP A 154 23.85 14.68 -3.84
CA ASP A 154 24.87 15.70 -3.50
C ASP A 154 24.26 17.03 -3.00
N ASP A 155 22.99 17.29 -3.33
CA ASP A 155 22.24 18.48 -2.91
C ASP A 155 21.49 18.29 -1.58
N VAL A 156 21.65 17.14 -0.93
CA VAL A 156 20.98 16.81 0.33
C VAL A 156 21.99 16.80 1.48
N GLU A 157 21.80 17.68 2.44
CA GLU A 157 22.54 17.70 3.70
C GLU A 157 21.63 17.26 4.84
N VAL A 158 21.98 16.16 5.50
CA VAL A 158 21.26 15.66 6.68
C VAL A 158 22.13 15.89 7.92
N LYS A 159 21.70 16.79 8.80
CA LYS A 159 22.37 17.04 10.08
C LYS A 159 21.74 16.17 11.18
N PRO A 160 22.55 15.65 12.14
CA PRO A 160 22.01 15.01 13.32
C PRO A 160 21.07 15.96 14.08
N GLU A 161 19.89 15.46 14.42
CA GLU A 161 18.90 16.20 15.19
C GLU A 161 18.36 15.31 16.31
N THR A 162 18.09 15.88 17.47
CA THR A 162 17.39 15.19 18.55
C THR A 162 15.92 15.55 18.51
N VAL A 163 15.07 14.54 18.37
CA VAL A 163 13.62 14.69 18.37
C VAL A 163 13.07 14.05 19.63
N THR A 164 12.26 14.80 20.39
CA THR A 164 11.53 14.30 21.55
C THR A 164 10.08 14.05 21.17
N VAL A 165 9.61 12.80 21.35
CA VAL A 165 8.22 12.44 21.13
C VAL A 165 7.57 12.10 22.46
N GLU A 166 6.47 12.78 22.79
CA GLU A 166 5.70 12.50 23.99
C GLU A 166 4.57 11.52 23.66
N PHE A 167 4.42 10.51 24.52
CA PHE A 167 3.36 9.51 24.40
C PHE A 167 2.43 9.55 25.58
N LYS A 168 1.13 9.38 25.33
CA LYS A 168 0.12 9.12 26.34
C LYS A 168 -0.62 7.83 25.96
N GLU A 169 -0.57 6.83 26.84
CA GLU A 169 -1.22 5.53 26.61
C GLU A 169 -0.87 4.88 25.26
N GLY A 170 0.40 5.02 24.83
CA GLY A 170 0.89 4.48 23.56
C GLY A 170 0.58 5.32 22.31
N VAL A 171 -0.11 6.45 22.47
CA VAL A 171 -0.40 7.39 21.38
C VAL A 171 0.60 8.55 21.42
N PRO A 172 1.27 8.90 20.31
CA PRO A 172 2.08 10.11 20.25
C PRO A 172 1.17 11.33 20.36
N VAL A 173 1.48 12.24 21.27
CA VAL A 173 0.66 13.43 21.55
C VAL A 173 1.38 14.75 21.38
N ALA A 174 2.71 14.73 21.28
CA ALA A 174 3.50 15.91 20.99
C ALA A 174 4.85 15.54 20.38
N ILE A 175 5.43 16.46 19.62
CA ILE A 175 6.80 16.42 19.12
C ILE A 175 7.54 17.71 19.48
N ASN A 176 8.70 17.59 20.10
CA ASN A 176 9.50 18.73 20.58
C ASN A 176 8.67 19.75 21.40
N GLY A 177 7.73 19.25 22.21
CA GLY A 177 6.81 20.05 23.02
C GLY A 177 5.62 20.64 22.27
N GLN A 178 5.54 20.49 20.95
CA GLN A 178 4.38 20.91 20.15
C GLN A 178 3.35 19.78 20.12
N LYS A 179 2.16 20.06 20.64
CA LYS A 179 1.04 19.11 20.62
C LYS A 179 0.42 19.01 19.22
N PHE A 180 -0.10 17.82 18.91
CA PHE A 180 -0.88 17.54 17.69
C PHE A 180 -2.35 17.88 17.91
#